data_401728eb6a3f40b4c245ec92b335d32c
#
_entry.id   401728eb6a3f40b4c245ec92b335d32c
#
_cell.length_a   1.000
_cell.length_b   1.000
_cell.length_c   1.000
_cell.angle_alpha   90.00
_cell.angle_beta   90.00
_cell.angle_gamma   90.00
#
_symmetry.space_group_name_H-M   'P 1'
#
loop_
_entity.id
_entity.type
_entity.pdbx_description
1 polymer ?
#
loop_
_entity_poly.entity_id
_entity_poly.type
_entity_poly.pdbx_seq_one_letter_code
_entity_poly.pdbx_strand_id
1 'polypeptide(L)'
;VTAPLPGPSFYDVRGRGFPRRAPLADGWDWIDRRIAAPAARVLPVSDCGGSRLADAVAALGDWPPADRAAVDGYAVAAADTLGAGSYNPVPLTAAVAVSAGDPLPAGCDAVIPYEAAQAVGPFIEAIDAVAPGSGVERQGAWTAAGSPLLPAGRRLRPGDLGLLAAAGHDTVSVLPAPRVRILIAGGPRAGAPEQVAAMLAALVGRDGGGVEAVEVVAADADALAEAFARPGADLILSAGRTGTGSDDVAAPALARAGSIDLHGIAMRPGGSAGLGVAGAVPVLLLPGEPMAALAAYELLAGRAVRRAAGLPADLPHATVRAVTVRKLVSEIGCLDLHRVRLDGDGRVEPVASPGWPGLAAAARAGGFVLIGADSEGVPDGVPVTMYRFD
;
A
#
# COMPACT_ATOMS: atom_id res chain seq x y z
N VAL A 1 33.17 -24.02 24.27
CA VAL A 1 33.09 -22.59 23.93
C VAL A 1 33.76 -22.45 22.60
N THR A 2 32.96 -22.54 21.51
CA THR A 2 33.41 -22.26 20.14
C THR A 2 33.42 -20.75 19.96
N ALA A 3 34.58 -20.19 19.64
CA ALA A 3 34.72 -18.80 19.28
C ALA A 3 33.81 -18.47 18.07
N PRO A 4 33.11 -17.32 18.03
CA PRO A 4 32.34 -16.93 16.88
C PRO A 4 33.27 -16.81 15.68
N LEU A 5 32.86 -17.37 14.54
CA LEU A 5 33.55 -17.19 13.26
C LEU A 5 33.69 -15.67 13.00
N PRO A 6 34.87 -15.18 12.58
CA PRO A 6 35.00 -13.79 12.21
C PRO A 6 34.04 -13.52 11.05
N GLY A 7 33.04 -12.65 11.29
CA GLY A 7 32.18 -12.13 10.24
C GLY A 7 33.02 -11.47 9.14
N PRO A 8 32.48 -11.30 7.92
CA PRO A 8 33.18 -10.63 6.84
C PRO A 8 33.69 -9.27 7.33
N SER A 9 35.00 -9.05 7.25
CA SER A 9 35.62 -7.83 7.73
C SER A 9 35.02 -6.65 6.96
N PHE A 10 34.33 -5.75 7.66
CA PHE A 10 33.77 -4.51 7.10
C PHE A 10 34.91 -3.72 6.41
N TYR A 11 34.71 -3.43 5.12
CA TYR A 11 35.62 -2.56 4.39
C TYR A 11 35.20 -1.11 4.55
N ASP A 12 35.99 -0.32 5.27
CA ASP A 12 35.75 1.11 5.45
C ASP A 12 36.13 1.88 4.17
N VAL A 13 35.12 2.41 3.49
CA VAL A 13 35.28 3.13 2.21
C VAL A 13 35.72 4.59 2.38
N ARG A 14 35.73 5.12 3.61
CA ARG A 14 36.05 6.53 3.89
C ARG A 14 37.48 6.86 3.48
N GLY A 15 37.63 7.93 2.71
CA GLY A 15 38.92 8.34 2.14
C GLY A 15 39.52 7.37 1.11
N ARG A 16 38.81 6.27 0.76
CA ARG A 16 39.33 5.23 -0.15
C ARG A 16 38.41 5.00 -1.36
N GLY A 17 37.11 5.32 -1.24
CA GLY A 17 36.12 5.02 -2.25
C GLY A 17 35.59 3.59 -2.19
N PHE A 18 34.61 3.29 -3.04
CA PHE A 18 34.06 1.94 -3.20
C PHE A 18 34.91 1.14 -4.16
N PRO A 19 35.66 0.11 -3.72
CA PRO A 19 36.47 -0.72 -4.61
C PRO A 19 35.62 -1.51 -5.60
N ARG A 20 34.40 -1.86 -5.16
CA ARG A 20 33.37 -2.52 -5.94
C ARG A 20 32.00 -2.14 -5.38
N ARG A 21 30.99 -2.02 -6.27
CA ARG A 21 29.60 -1.94 -5.90
C ARG A 21 28.90 -3.25 -6.21
N ALA A 22 28.06 -3.72 -5.28
CA ALA A 22 27.26 -4.93 -5.50
C ALA A 22 26.17 -4.66 -6.56
N PRO A 23 25.89 -5.59 -7.45
CA PRO A 23 24.71 -5.51 -8.32
C PRO A 23 23.44 -5.28 -7.50
N LEU A 24 22.47 -4.54 -8.06
CA LEU A 24 21.19 -4.30 -7.38
C LEU A 24 20.46 -5.62 -7.05
N ALA A 25 20.59 -6.63 -7.90
CA ALA A 25 20.03 -7.97 -7.68
C ALA A 25 20.53 -8.62 -6.37
N ASP A 26 21.79 -8.43 -6.01
CA ASP A 26 22.35 -8.95 -4.74
C ASP A 26 21.64 -8.29 -3.53
N GLY A 27 21.30 -7.00 -3.66
CA GLY A 27 20.51 -6.28 -2.65
C GLY A 27 19.08 -6.81 -2.54
N TRP A 28 18.43 -7.12 -3.67
CA TRP A 28 17.10 -7.75 -3.67
C TRP A 28 17.14 -9.15 -3.06
N ASP A 29 18.12 -9.96 -3.42
CA ASP A 29 18.33 -11.30 -2.86
C ASP A 29 18.57 -11.26 -1.35
N TRP A 30 19.34 -10.28 -0.87
CA TRP A 30 19.55 -10.07 0.56
C TRP A 30 18.23 -9.76 1.28
N ILE A 31 17.43 -8.82 0.73
CA ILE A 31 16.12 -8.43 1.26
C ILE A 31 15.18 -9.63 1.29
N ASP A 32 15.09 -10.38 0.18
CA ASP A 32 14.15 -11.49 0.03
C ASP A 32 14.44 -12.66 0.96
N ARG A 33 15.71 -12.89 1.29
CA ARG A 33 16.10 -13.95 2.24
C ARG A 33 15.91 -13.55 3.70
N ARG A 34 15.99 -12.24 4.01
CA ARG A 34 15.99 -11.79 5.41
C ARG A 34 14.66 -11.22 5.88
N ILE A 35 13.83 -10.75 4.98
CA ILE A 35 12.61 -10.05 5.32
C ILE A 35 11.41 -10.87 4.82
N ALA A 36 10.62 -11.36 5.77
CA ALA A 36 9.38 -12.09 5.53
C ALA A 36 8.18 -11.28 6.02
N ALA A 37 7.00 -11.63 5.52
CA ALA A 37 5.75 -11.10 6.05
C ALA A 37 5.59 -11.49 7.53
N PRO A 38 5.00 -10.63 8.35
CA PRO A 38 4.73 -10.93 9.76
C PRO A 38 3.67 -12.01 9.89
N ALA A 39 3.61 -12.66 11.06
CA ALA A 39 2.52 -13.56 11.38
C ALA A 39 1.18 -12.81 11.41
N ALA A 40 0.16 -13.42 10.85
CA ALA A 40 -1.19 -12.89 10.87
C ALA A 40 -1.74 -12.80 12.31
N ARG A 41 -2.61 -11.82 12.54
CA ARG A 41 -3.31 -11.63 13.83
C ARG A 41 -4.80 -11.56 13.56
N VAL A 42 -5.59 -12.16 14.44
CA VAL A 42 -7.05 -12.03 14.43
C VAL A 42 -7.43 -10.80 15.24
N LEU A 43 -8.12 -9.86 14.61
CA LEU A 43 -8.59 -8.61 15.23
C LEU A 43 -10.10 -8.43 15.02
N PRO A 44 -10.78 -7.70 15.92
CA PRO A 44 -12.15 -7.25 15.69
C PRO A 44 -12.22 -6.43 14.39
N VAL A 45 -13.31 -6.58 13.63
CA VAL A 45 -13.49 -5.84 12.37
C VAL A 45 -13.41 -4.33 12.59
N SER A 46 -13.92 -3.81 13.72
CA SER A 46 -13.85 -2.40 14.10
C SER A 46 -12.41 -1.85 14.13
N ASP A 47 -11.44 -2.69 14.44
CA ASP A 47 -10.04 -2.31 14.68
C ASP A 47 -9.16 -2.54 13.43
N CYS A 48 -9.76 -3.08 12.35
CA CYS A 48 -9.03 -3.49 11.14
C CYS A 48 -8.87 -2.39 10.10
N GLY A 49 -9.36 -1.16 10.34
CA GLY A 49 -9.27 -0.07 9.36
C GLY A 49 -7.85 0.21 8.91
N GLY A 50 -7.60 0.16 7.59
CA GLY A 50 -6.28 0.34 7.00
C GLY A 50 -5.34 -0.87 7.08
N SER A 51 -5.67 -1.91 7.86
CA SER A 51 -4.94 -3.18 7.92
C SER A 51 -5.10 -3.97 6.61
N ARG A 52 -4.29 -5.01 6.43
CA ARG A 52 -4.39 -5.91 5.28
C ARG A 52 -4.93 -7.26 5.71
N LEU A 53 -5.87 -7.80 4.93
CA LEU A 53 -6.33 -9.17 5.13
C LEU A 53 -5.20 -10.16 4.89
N ALA A 54 -5.00 -11.07 5.83
CA ALA A 54 -4.07 -12.18 5.67
C ALA A 54 -4.65 -13.24 4.71
N ASP A 55 -5.94 -13.50 4.82
CA ASP A 55 -6.66 -14.51 4.08
C ASP A 55 -7.83 -13.89 3.29
N ALA A 56 -8.27 -14.56 2.23
CA ALA A 56 -9.50 -14.18 1.54
C ALA A 56 -10.71 -14.43 2.46
N VAL A 57 -11.70 -13.56 2.41
CA VAL A 57 -12.90 -13.63 3.23
C VAL A 57 -14.12 -13.88 2.34
N ALA A 58 -14.96 -14.83 2.75
CA ALA A 58 -16.25 -15.15 2.13
C ALA A 58 -17.41 -14.85 3.09
N ALA A 59 -18.61 -14.63 2.57
CA ALA A 59 -19.81 -14.41 3.38
C ALA A 59 -20.13 -15.63 4.25
N LEU A 60 -20.41 -15.41 5.54
CA LEU A 60 -20.78 -16.48 6.48
C LEU A 60 -22.23 -16.92 6.31
N GLY A 61 -23.07 -16.06 5.76
CA GLY A 61 -24.50 -16.32 5.53
C GLY A 61 -25.03 -15.49 4.37
N ASP A 62 -26.31 -15.75 4.04
CA ASP A 62 -27.05 -14.92 3.09
C ASP A 62 -27.31 -13.53 3.67
N TRP A 63 -27.17 -12.49 2.86
CA TRP A 63 -27.58 -11.15 3.22
C TRP A 63 -28.42 -10.51 2.10
N PRO A 64 -29.66 -10.08 2.37
CA PRO A 64 -30.38 -10.25 3.63
C PRO A 64 -30.59 -11.75 4.02
N PRO A 65 -30.75 -12.06 5.33
CA PRO A 65 -30.87 -13.44 5.79
C PRO A 65 -32.22 -14.07 5.46
N ALA A 66 -33.22 -13.26 5.08
CA ALA A 66 -34.55 -13.65 4.62
C ALA A 66 -35.10 -12.56 3.70
N ASP A 67 -36.18 -12.88 2.97
CA ASP A 67 -36.94 -11.88 2.21
C ASP A 67 -37.46 -10.79 3.15
N ARG A 68 -37.27 -9.50 2.77
CA ARG A 68 -37.66 -8.36 3.59
C ARG A 68 -38.21 -7.20 2.76
N ALA A 69 -38.91 -6.29 3.40
CA ALA A 69 -39.42 -5.08 2.79
C ALA A 69 -38.26 -4.18 2.35
N ALA A 70 -38.24 -3.75 1.09
CA ALA A 70 -37.30 -2.77 0.56
C ALA A 70 -37.73 -1.32 0.76
N VAL A 71 -39.02 -1.12 1.02
CA VAL A 71 -39.69 0.18 1.19
C VAL A 71 -40.69 0.12 2.32
N ASP A 72 -41.05 1.28 2.90
CA ASP A 72 -42.13 1.41 3.84
C ASP A 72 -43.47 1.27 3.10
N GLY A 73 -44.40 0.51 3.68
CA GLY A 73 -45.68 0.29 3.01
C GLY A 73 -46.50 -0.86 3.64
N TYR A 74 -47.24 -1.53 2.80
CA TYR A 74 -48.04 -2.70 3.19
C TYR A 74 -47.56 -3.95 2.47
N ALA A 75 -47.17 -4.96 3.22
CA ALA A 75 -46.89 -6.30 2.70
C ALA A 75 -48.19 -6.99 2.33
N VAL A 76 -48.25 -7.54 1.12
CA VAL A 76 -49.45 -8.16 0.51
C VAL A 76 -49.07 -9.37 -0.34
N ALA A 77 -50.07 -10.21 -0.65
CA ALA A 77 -49.94 -11.06 -1.82
C ALA A 77 -50.22 -10.22 -3.08
N ALA A 78 -49.28 -10.17 -4.04
CA ALA A 78 -49.42 -9.34 -5.24
C ALA A 78 -50.70 -9.65 -6.02
N ALA A 79 -51.17 -10.91 -5.97
CA ALA A 79 -52.42 -11.34 -6.58
C ALA A 79 -53.66 -10.58 -6.06
N ASP A 80 -53.66 -10.14 -4.80
CA ASP A 80 -54.74 -9.40 -4.18
C ASP A 80 -54.84 -7.95 -4.70
N THR A 81 -53.85 -7.48 -5.44
CA THR A 81 -53.79 -6.12 -6.02
C THR A 81 -54.23 -6.09 -7.48
N LEU A 82 -54.56 -7.24 -8.06
CA LEU A 82 -54.89 -7.35 -9.48
C LEU A 82 -56.09 -6.45 -9.85
N GLY A 83 -55.90 -5.60 -10.84
CA GLY A 83 -56.86 -4.65 -11.31
C GLY A 83 -56.97 -3.37 -10.50
N ALA A 84 -56.11 -3.20 -9.47
CA ALA A 84 -56.05 -1.95 -8.73
C ALA A 84 -55.56 -0.82 -9.61
N GLY A 85 -56.17 0.34 -9.45
CA GLY A 85 -55.81 1.58 -10.12
C GLY A 85 -56.50 2.76 -9.42
N SER A 86 -56.04 3.97 -9.69
CA SER A 86 -56.53 5.20 -9.05
C SER A 86 -58.04 5.43 -9.24
N TYR A 87 -58.65 4.90 -10.33
CA TYR A 87 -60.08 4.93 -10.58
C TYR A 87 -60.85 3.63 -10.17
N ASN A 88 -60.11 2.60 -9.79
CA ASN A 88 -60.64 1.31 -9.37
C ASN A 88 -59.81 0.78 -8.19
N PRO A 89 -59.89 1.40 -7.00
CA PRO A 89 -59.24 0.91 -5.81
C PRO A 89 -59.67 -0.50 -5.45
N VAL A 90 -58.73 -1.34 -5.03
CA VAL A 90 -59.05 -2.73 -4.61
C VAL A 90 -58.82 -2.87 -3.11
N PRO A 91 -59.84 -3.25 -2.32
CA PRO A 91 -59.69 -3.49 -0.90
C PRO A 91 -58.78 -4.68 -0.61
N LEU A 92 -57.81 -4.47 0.28
CA LEU A 92 -56.86 -5.49 0.71
C LEU A 92 -57.36 -6.16 1.99
N THR A 93 -57.54 -7.48 1.96
CA THR A 93 -58.07 -8.24 3.10
C THR A 93 -57.01 -8.65 4.11
N ALA A 94 -55.74 -8.64 3.71
CA ALA A 94 -54.59 -9.11 4.52
C ALA A 94 -53.36 -8.23 4.34
N ALA A 95 -53.51 -6.91 4.38
CA ALA A 95 -52.40 -5.95 4.33
C ALA A 95 -51.72 -5.83 5.70
N VAL A 96 -50.43 -6.00 5.76
CA VAL A 96 -49.63 -5.83 6.99
C VAL A 96 -48.70 -4.65 6.81
N ALA A 97 -48.79 -3.65 7.69
CA ALA A 97 -47.88 -2.52 7.66
C ALA A 97 -46.47 -2.99 7.98
N VAL A 98 -45.50 -2.59 7.15
CA VAL A 98 -44.07 -2.91 7.28
C VAL A 98 -43.23 -1.69 7.02
N SER A 99 -42.07 -1.64 7.69
CA SER A 99 -41.02 -0.67 7.40
C SER A 99 -39.91 -1.31 6.57
N ALA A 100 -39.16 -0.49 5.83
CA ALA A 100 -37.99 -0.96 5.09
C ALA A 100 -37.02 -1.71 6.03
N GLY A 101 -36.64 -2.92 5.65
CA GLY A 101 -35.84 -3.82 6.47
C GLY A 101 -36.62 -4.85 7.30
N ASP A 102 -37.91 -4.68 7.51
CA ASP A 102 -38.74 -5.67 8.22
C ASP A 102 -38.82 -6.98 7.43
N PRO A 103 -38.80 -8.14 8.12
CA PRO A 103 -39.06 -9.43 7.47
C PRO A 103 -40.39 -9.43 6.74
N LEU A 104 -40.42 -10.04 5.55
CA LEU A 104 -41.69 -10.18 4.82
C LEU A 104 -42.61 -11.17 5.54
N PRO A 105 -43.85 -10.79 5.89
CA PRO A 105 -44.80 -11.68 6.54
C PRO A 105 -45.15 -12.90 5.68
N ALA A 106 -45.44 -14.03 6.32
CA ALA A 106 -45.82 -15.25 5.64
C ALA A 106 -47.06 -15.03 4.76
N GLY A 107 -47.02 -15.50 3.53
CA GLY A 107 -48.10 -15.34 2.55
C GLY A 107 -48.04 -14.05 1.74
N CYS A 108 -47.13 -13.11 2.07
CA CYS A 108 -46.88 -11.92 1.29
C CYS A 108 -45.69 -12.15 0.34
N ASP A 109 -45.77 -11.62 -0.88
CA ASP A 109 -44.74 -11.70 -1.89
C ASP A 109 -44.40 -10.33 -2.55
N ALA A 110 -45.10 -9.26 -2.08
CA ALA A 110 -44.87 -7.88 -2.52
C ALA A 110 -45.09 -6.89 -1.37
N VAL A 111 -44.55 -5.67 -1.53
CA VAL A 111 -44.83 -4.52 -0.66
C VAL A 111 -45.38 -3.40 -1.54
N ILE A 112 -46.57 -2.89 -1.20
CA ILE A 112 -47.14 -1.68 -1.80
C ILE A 112 -46.64 -0.49 -0.99
N PRO A 113 -45.95 0.48 -1.60
CA PRO A 113 -45.55 1.73 -0.94
C PRO A 113 -46.81 2.47 -0.42
N TYR A 114 -46.66 3.25 0.66
CA TYR A 114 -47.81 4.00 1.23
C TYR A 114 -48.48 4.94 0.23
N GLU A 115 -47.75 5.48 -0.73
CA GLU A 115 -48.26 6.35 -1.79
C GLU A 115 -49.15 5.63 -2.84
N ALA A 116 -49.03 4.30 -2.92
CA ALA A 116 -49.82 3.45 -3.80
C ALA A 116 -50.98 2.73 -3.06
N ALA A 117 -51.26 3.12 -1.82
CA ALA A 117 -52.36 2.64 -1.01
C ALA A 117 -53.08 3.80 -0.33
N GLN A 118 -54.37 3.59 0.00
CA GLN A 118 -55.16 4.56 0.76
C GLN A 118 -55.92 3.87 1.90
N ALA A 119 -56.02 4.56 3.04
CA ALA A 119 -56.82 4.10 4.15
C ALA A 119 -58.25 4.59 4.00
N VAL A 120 -59.22 3.66 4.01
CA VAL A 120 -60.66 3.95 3.93
C VAL A 120 -61.34 3.32 5.13
N GLY A 121 -61.58 4.11 6.16
CA GLY A 121 -62.04 3.61 7.44
C GLY A 121 -61.09 2.54 8.03
N PRO A 122 -61.57 1.32 8.31
CA PRO A 122 -60.73 0.25 8.83
C PRO A 122 -59.98 -0.54 7.73
N PHE A 123 -60.18 -0.23 6.48
CA PHE A 123 -59.62 -0.96 5.34
C PHE A 123 -58.48 -0.21 4.67
N ILE A 124 -57.59 -0.97 4.10
CA ILE A 124 -56.56 -0.46 3.18
C ILE A 124 -56.99 -0.85 1.76
N GLU A 125 -56.93 0.09 0.85
CA GLU A 125 -57.21 -0.13 -0.57
C GLU A 125 -55.91 0.14 -1.39
N ALA A 126 -55.57 -0.78 -2.30
CA ALA A 126 -54.54 -0.56 -3.29
C ALA A 126 -55.10 0.35 -4.41
N ILE A 127 -54.39 1.40 -4.71
CA ILE A 127 -54.69 2.31 -5.82
C ILE A 127 -53.71 2.11 -7.00
N ASP A 128 -52.81 1.15 -6.89
CA ASP A 128 -51.95 0.64 -7.96
C ASP A 128 -51.71 -0.86 -7.77
N ALA A 129 -51.56 -1.60 -8.86
CA ALA A 129 -51.28 -3.02 -8.84
C ALA A 129 -49.75 -3.24 -8.78
N VAL A 130 -49.32 -4.19 -7.94
CA VAL A 130 -47.89 -4.55 -7.83
C VAL A 130 -47.63 -5.98 -8.33
N ALA A 131 -46.46 -6.17 -8.92
CA ALA A 131 -46.03 -7.51 -9.34
C ALA A 131 -45.39 -8.29 -8.17
N PRO A 132 -45.42 -9.64 -8.18
CA PRO A 132 -44.65 -10.44 -7.22
C PRO A 132 -43.19 -10.00 -7.16
N GLY A 133 -42.67 -9.77 -5.95
CA GLY A 133 -41.34 -9.28 -5.70
C GLY A 133 -41.18 -7.76 -5.71
N SER A 134 -42.23 -6.99 -6.07
CA SER A 134 -42.19 -5.53 -5.97
C SER A 134 -41.98 -5.08 -4.53
N GLY A 135 -41.07 -4.14 -4.29
CA GLY A 135 -40.77 -3.63 -2.96
C GLY A 135 -40.15 -4.66 -2.00
N VAL A 136 -39.63 -5.79 -2.50
CA VAL A 136 -39.02 -6.86 -1.70
C VAL A 136 -37.56 -7.02 -2.03
N GLU A 137 -36.71 -7.02 -1.01
CA GLU A 137 -35.33 -7.51 -1.09
C GLU A 137 -35.33 -9.01 -0.80
N ARG A 138 -34.88 -9.79 -1.76
CA ARG A 138 -34.80 -11.25 -1.64
C ARG A 138 -33.67 -11.68 -0.73
N GLN A 139 -33.84 -12.82 -0.04
CA GLN A 139 -32.77 -13.50 0.68
C GLN A 139 -31.54 -13.65 -0.23
N GLY A 140 -30.35 -13.29 0.28
CA GLY A 140 -29.09 -13.41 -0.44
C GLY A 140 -28.89 -12.44 -1.61
N ALA A 141 -29.79 -11.48 -1.83
CA ALA A 141 -29.73 -10.55 -2.97
C ALA A 141 -28.44 -9.69 -2.98
N TRP A 142 -27.87 -9.40 -1.83
CA TRP A 142 -26.62 -8.63 -1.72
C TRP A 142 -25.40 -9.52 -1.70
N THR A 143 -25.46 -10.64 -0.97
CA THR A 143 -24.42 -11.68 -0.99
C THR A 143 -25.02 -13.00 -0.50
N ALA A 144 -24.66 -14.09 -1.16
CA ALA A 144 -25.02 -15.42 -0.75
C ALA A 144 -23.94 -16.06 0.12
N ALA A 145 -24.33 -16.96 1.02
CA ALA A 145 -23.40 -17.73 1.84
C ALA A 145 -22.28 -18.37 1.01
N GLY A 146 -21.02 -18.22 1.45
CA GLY A 146 -19.84 -18.73 0.76
C GLY A 146 -19.36 -17.88 -0.42
N SER A 147 -20.07 -16.83 -0.82
CA SER A 147 -19.61 -15.93 -1.88
C SER A 147 -18.33 -15.21 -1.46
N PRO A 148 -17.32 -15.09 -2.36
CA PRO A 148 -16.11 -14.36 -2.07
C PRO A 148 -16.42 -12.86 -1.89
N LEU A 149 -16.02 -12.29 -0.75
CA LEU A 149 -16.20 -10.87 -0.44
C LEU A 149 -14.96 -10.05 -0.74
N LEU A 150 -13.84 -10.41 -0.12
CA LEU A 150 -12.59 -9.67 -0.20
C LEU A 150 -11.41 -10.63 -0.39
N PRO A 151 -10.47 -10.34 -1.30
CA PRO A 151 -9.28 -11.17 -1.51
C PRO A 151 -8.24 -10.98 -0.40
N ALA A 152 -7.38 -11.96 -0.20
CA ALA A 152 -6.17 -11.83 0.61
C ALA A 152 -5.30 -10.65 0.13
N GLY A 153 -4.58 -10.01 1.06
CA GLY A 153 -3.75 -8.84 0.77
C GLY A 153 -4.51 -7.53 0.58
N ARG A 154 -5.85 -7.57 0.57
CA ARG A 154 -6.69 -6.37 0.47
C ARG A 154 -6.44 -5.43 1.64
N ARG A 155 -6.09 -4.15 1.37
CA ARG A 155 -6.11 -3.09 2.39
C ARG A 155 -7.55 -2.71 2.70
N LEU A 156 -7.97 -2.91 3.94
CA LEU A 156 -9.35 -2.66 4.38
C LEU A 156 -9.67 -1.18 4.41
N ARG A 157 -10.66 -0.79 3.63
CA ARG A 157 -11.25 0.56 3.58
C ARG A 157 -12.48 0.61 4.47
N PRO A 158 -12.97 1.80 4.85
CA PRO A 158 -14.18 1.92 5.67
C PRO A 158 -15.39 1.12 5.15
N GLY A 159 -15.64 1.14 3.84
CA GLY A 159 -16.73 0.35 3.23
C GLY A 159 -16.53 -1.16 3.34
N ASP A 160 -15.27 -1.63 3.32
CA ASP A 160 -14.94 -3.05 3.48
C ASP A 160 -15.28 -3.52 4.91
N LEU A 161 -15.12 -2.68 5.94
CA LEU A 161 -15.49 -3.00 7.33
C LEU A 161 -16.99 -3.16 7.48
N GLY A 162 -17.78 -2.25 6.86
CA GLY A 162 -19.23 -2.35 6.83
C GLY A 162 -19.71 -3.63 6.14
N LEU A 163 -19.10 -4.00 5.01
CA LEU A 163 -19.40 -5.23 4.29
C LEU A 163 -19.09 -6.47 5.14
N LEU A 164 -17.93 -6.52 5.79
CA LEU A 164 -17.54 -7.64 6.67
C LEU A 164 -18.52 -7.81 7.83
N ALA A 165 -18.89 -6.73 8.50
CA ALA A 165 -19.86 -6.75 9.59
C ALA A 165 -21.25 -7.20 9.10
N ALA A 166 -21.72 -6.69 7.95
CA ALA A 166 -23.01 -7.11 7.36
C ALA A 166 -23.00 -8.60 6.95
N ALA A 167 -21.86 -9.12 6.53
CA ALA A 167 -21.68 -10.53 6.17
C ALA A 167 -21.46 -11.46 7.37
N GLY A 168 -21.56 -10.96 8.61
CA GLY A 168 -21.51 -11.73 9.84
C GLY A 168 -20.12 -11.93 10.45
N HIS A 169 -19.09 -11.20 9.99
CA HIS A 169 -17.75 -11.30 10.56
C HIS A 169 -17.58 -10.36 11.75
N ASP A 170 -17.35 -10.90 12.93
CA ASP A 170 -16.95 -10.13 14.12
C ASP A 170 -15.43 -9.85 14.12
N THR A 171 -14.66 -10.79 13.60
CA THR A 171 -13.19 -10.74 13.54
C THR A 171 -12.70 -11.20 12.19
N VAL A 172 -11.50 -10.72 11.80
CA VAL A 172 -10.79 -11.17 10.61
C VAL A 172 -9.29 -11.31 10.88
N SER A 173 -8.64 -12.15 10.07
CA SER A 173 -7.19 -12.33 10.09
C SER A 173 -6.50 -11.22 9.26
N VAL A 174 -5.61 -10.45 9.89
CA VAL A 174 -4.90 -9.34 9.26
C VAL A 174 -3.40 -9.45 9.43
N LEU A 175 -2.64 -8.89 8.50
CA LEU A 175 -1.20 -8.70 8.61
C LEU A 175 -0.93 -7.35 9.28
N PRO A 176 -0.20 -7.31 10.40
CA PRO A 176 0.20 -6.06 11.04
C PRO A 176 1.17 -5.29 10.13
N ALA A 177 1.03 -3.97 10.08
CA ALA A 177 2.01 -3.13 9.41
C ALA A 177 3.37 -3.24 10.12
N PRO A 178 4.48 -3.41 9.37
CA PRO A 178 5.81 -3.43 9.98
C PRO A 178 6.12 -2.05 10.60
N ARG A 179 6.69 -2.06 11.79
CA ARG A 179 7.14 -0.85 12.50
C ARG A 179 8.48 -0.42 11.92
N VAL A 180 8.48 0.68 11.18
CA VAL A 180 9.68 1.21 10.53
C VAL A 180 10.20 2.42 11.31
N ARG A 181 11.44 2.33 11.80
CA ARG A 181 12.16 3.46 12.39
C ARG A 181 12.98 4.16 11.31
N ILE A 182 12.85 5.47 11.20
CA ILE A 182 13.59 6.31 10.29
C ILE A 182 14.60 7.13 11.07
N LEU A 183 15.88 6.91 10.80
CA LEU A 183 16.99 7.64 11.39
C LEU A 183 17.58 8.59 10.33
N ILE A 184 17.69 9.86 10.64
CA ILE A 184 18.36 10.84 9.79
C ILE A 184 19.70 11.19 10.43
N ALA A 185 20.79 10.79 9.81
CA ALA A 185 22.13 11.11 10.27
C ALA A 185 22.41 12.60 10.03
N GLY A 186 22.16 13.43 11.04
CA GLY A 186 22.25 14.88 11.04
C GLY A 186 23.69 15.37 11.20
N GLY A 187 23.88 16.68 11.04
CA GLY A 187 25.14 17.37 11.27
C GLY A 187 25.20 18.71 10.53
N PRO A 188 26.18 19.57 10.81
CA PRO A 188 26.22 20.96 10.28
C PRO A 188 26.26 21.05 8.74
N ARG A 189 26.64 19.96 8.07
CA ARG A 189 26.69 19.87 6.59
C ARG A 189 25.56 19.04 6.00
N ALA A 190 24.67 18.48 6.82
CA ALA A 190 23.49 17.80 6.30
C ALA A 190 22.57 18.87 5.69
N GLY A 191 22.15 18.69 4.45
CA GLY A 191 21.04 19.44 3.86
C GLY A 191 19.79 19.27 4.74
N ALA A 192 18.67 19.90 4.41
CA ALA A 192 17.46 19.89 5.24
C ALA A 192 17.02 18.46 5.60
N PRO A 193 17.35 17.94 6.79
CA PRO A 193 17.01 16.57 7.18
C PRO A 193 15.49 16.34 7.19
N GLU A 194 14.72 17.41 7.42
CA GLU A 194 13.26 17.38 7.42
C GLU A 194 12.67 16.95 6.05
N GLN A 195 13.33 17.32 4.95
CA GLN A 195 12.88 16.97 3.60
C GLN A 195 12.96 15.46 3.36
N VAL A 196 14.09 14.85 3.73
CA VAL A 196 14.29 13.41 3.60
C VAL A 196 13.38 12.65 4.55
N ALA A 197 13.22 13.13 5.77
CA ALA A 197 12.36 12.53 6.79
C ALA A 197 10.90 12.46 6.33
N ALA A 198 10.33 13.59 5.88
CA ALA A 198 8.95 13.66 5.39
C ALA A 198 8.73 12.75 4.17
N MET A 199 9.67 12.75 3.23
CA MET A 199 9.61 11.91 2.04
C MET A 199 9.64 10.43 2.41
N LEU A 200 10.57 9.99 3.25
CA LEU A 200 10.69 8.58 3.65
C LEU A 200 9.46 8.12 4.42
N ALA A 201 8.90 8.97 5.32
CA ALA A 201 7.71 8.64 6.08
C ALA A 201 6.50 8.41 5.15
N ALA A 202 6.30 9.27 4.14
CA ALA A 202 5.25 9.12 3.15
C ALA A 202 5.43 7.84 2.31
N LEU A 203 6.66 7.53 1.88
CA LEU A 203 6.99 6.35 1.10
C LEU A 203 6.79 5.05 1.90
N VAL A 204 7.17 5.03 3.18
CA VAL A 204 6.89 3.90 4.10
C VAL A 204 5.39 3.64 4.19
N GLY A 205 4.57 4.70 4.38
CA GLY A 205 3.12 4.58 4.41
C GLY A 205 2.52 4.08 3.09
N ARG A 206 3.03 4.54 1.94
CA ARG A 206 2.63 4.04 0.61
C ARG A 206 2.86 2.53 0.49
N ASP A 207 4.00 2.05 0.96
CA ASP A 207 4.41 0.65 0.85
C ASP A 207 3.90 -0.25 1.99
N GLY A 208 2.96 0.27 2.81
CA GLY A 208 2.24 -0.51 3.82
C GLY A 208 2.94 -0.61 5.17
N GLY A 209 4.03 0.12 5.39
CA GLY A 209 4.69 0.23 6.68
C GLY A 209 4.03 1.26 7.60
N GLY A 210 4.16 1.04 8.91
CA GLY A 210 3.86 2.04 9.94
C GLY A 210 5.15 2.71 10.40
N VAL A 211 5.20 4.04 10.39
CA VAL A 211 6.36 4.78 10.93
C VAL A 211 6.29 4.75 12.46
N GLU A 212 7.23 4.06 13.10
CA GLU A 212 7.34 4.01 14.55
C GLU A 212 7.89 5.33 15.11
N ALA A 213 8.99 5.80 14.52
CA ALA A 213 9.65 7.04 14.90
C ALA A 213 10.42 7.62 13.72
N VAL A 214 10.55 8.95 13.70
CA VAL A 214 11.49 9.68 12.85
C VAL A 214 12.42 10.45 13.76
N GLU A 215 13.70 10.16 13.72
CA GLU A 215 14.69 10.73 14.63
C GLU A 215 15.86 11.33 13.85
N VAL A 216 16.25 12.53 14.21
CA VAL A 216 17.52 13.12 13.76
C VAL A 216 18.59 12.74 14.79
N VAL A 217 19.57 11.97 14.35
CA VAL A 217 20.67 11.46 15.19
C VAL A 217 21.94 12.22 14.83
N ALA A 218 22.75 12.55 15.81
CA ALA A 218 24.05 13.18 15.56
C ALA A 218 24.88 12.36 14.55
N ALA A 219 25.62 13.04 13.69
CA ALA A 219 26.51 12.39 12.72
C ALA A 219 27.78 11.87 13.42
N ASP A 220 27.58 11.02 14.38
CA ASP A 220 28.57 10.35 15.21
C ASP A 220 28.33 8.84 15.20
N ALA A 221 29.40 8.05 15.16
CA ALA A 221 29.30 6.60 14.99
C ALA A 221 28.72 5.91 16.24
N ASP A 222 28.98 6.42 17.42
CA ASP A 222 28.49 5.81 18.67
C ASP A 222 27.01 6.15 18.85
N ALA A 223 26.59 7.40 18.62
CA ALA A 223 25.20 7.82 18.65
C ALA A 223 24.34 7.05 17.65
N LEU A 224 24.83 6.85 16.43
CA LEU A 224 24.12 6.05 15.42
C LEU A 224 24.07 4.56 15.79
N ALA A 225 25.15 3.98 16.33
CA ALA A 225 25.17 2.58 16.76
C ALA A 225 24.17 2.35 17.89
N GLU A 226 24.09 3.26 18.85
CA GLU A 226 23.06 3.21 19.93
C GLU A 226 21.65 3.31 19.36
N ALA A 227 21.42 4.21 18.38
CA ALA A 227 20.11 4.35 17.72
C ALA A 227 19.71 3.08 16.94
N PHE A 228 20.65 2.42 16.26
CA PHE A 228 20.41 1.13 15.60
C PHE A 228 20.07 0.02 16.59
N ALA A 229 20.70 0.01 17.76
CA ALA A 229 20.51 -1.05 18.77
C ALA A 229 19.19 -0.92 19.56
N ARG A 230 18.46 0.21 19.45
CA ARG A 230 17.20 0.40 20.20
C ARG A 230 16.13 -0.59 19.76
N PRO A 231 15.46 -1.28 20.70
CA PRO A 231 14.38 -2.21 20.38
C PRO A 231 13.15 -1.50 19.85
N GLY A 232 12.21 -2.25 19.29
CA GLY A 232 10.88 -1.75 18.94
C GLY A 232 10.59 -1.75 17.43
N ALA A 233 11.58 -1.52 16.58
CA ALA A 233 11.41 -1.54 15.13
C ALA A 233 11.51 -2.97 14.55
N ASP A 234 10.76 -3.21 13.49
CA ASP A 234 10.85 -4.42 12.68
C ASP A 234 11.79 -4.18 11.47
N LEU A 235 12.02 -2.91 11.11
CA LEU A 235 12.92 -2.45 10.05
C LEU A 235 13.45 -1.06 10.38
N ILE A 236 14.72 -0.79 10.05
CA ILE A 236 15.33 0.53 10.22
C ILE A 236 15.77 1.08 8.87
N LEU A 237 15.37 2.31 8.55
CA LEU A 237 15.88 3.10 7.44
C LEU A 237 16.77 4.21 8.00
N SER A 238 18.05 4.23 7.63
CA SER A 238 18.97 5.29 8.05
C SER A 238 19.41 6.09 6.83
N ALA A 239 19.10 7.37 6.79
CA ALA A 239 19.45 8.26 5.68
C ALA A 239 20.55 9.23 6.07
N GLY A 240 21.56 9.33 5.21
CA GLY A 240 22.72 10.19 5.36
C GLY A 240 23.96 9.47 5.87
N ARG A 241 25.11 10.11 5.64
CA ARG A 241 26.44 9.67 6.09
C ARG A 241 26.84 8.27 5.62
N THR A 242 26.47 7.92 4.38
CA THR A 242 26.73 6.61 3.77
C THR A 242 27.82 6.62 2.71
N GLY A 243 28.40 7.78 2.40
CA GLY A 243 29.39 7.95 1.32
C GLY A 243 30.82 7.59 1.72
N THR A 244 31.77 8.31 1.11
CA THR A 244 33.19 8.07 1.26
C THR A 244 33.97 9.19 1.98
N GLY A 245 33.25 10.21 2.45
CA GLY A 245 33.81 11.30 3.24
C GLY A 245 34.22 10.85 4.64
N SER A 246 35.09 11.62 5.29
CA SER A 246 35.55 11.35 6.66
C SER A 246 34.38 11.29 7.66
N ASP A 247 33.33 12.06 7.37
CA ASP A 247 32.13 12.21 8.22
C ASP A 247 31.04 11.17 7.89
N ASP A 248 31.28 10.23 6.97
CA ASP A 248 30.33 9.21 6.56
C ASP A 248 30.40 8.01 7.51
N VAL A 249 29.73 8.14 8.63
CA VAL A 249 29.85 7.22 9.78
C VAL A 249 28.74 6.16 9.84
N ALA A 250 27.74 6.18 8.95
CA ALA A 250 26.58 5.28 9.06
C ALA A 250 26.98 3.80 8.90
N ALA A 251 27.85 3.46 7.94
CA ALA A 251 28.32 2.09 7.75
C ALA A 251 29.21 1.59 8.90
N PRO A 252 30.21 2.35 9.39
CA PRO A 252 30.93 1.99 10.62
C PRO A 252 30.03 1.83 11.85
N ALA A 253 29.01 2.68 12.02
CA ALA A 253 28.07 2.57 13.12
C ALA A 253 27.24 1.28 13.04
N LEU A 254 26.76 0.91 11.85
CA LEU A 254 26.05 -0.34 11.66
C LEU A 254 26.93 -1.57 11.90
N ALA A 255 28.19 -1.53 11.46
CA ALA A 255 29.17 -2.59 11.75
C ALA A 255 29.43 -2.79 13.26
N ARG A 256 29.28 -1.73 14.09
CA ARG A 256 29.39 -1.82 15.55
C ARG A 256 28.10 -2.36 16.19
N ALA A 257 26.91 -1.99 15.67
CA ALA A 257 25.62 -2.43 16.17
C ALA A 257 25.26 -3.87 15.75
N GLY A 258 25.97 -4.40 14.76
CA GLY A 258 25.70 -5.72 14.20
C GLY A 258 26.60 -6.07 13.03
N SER A 259 26.05 -6.14 11.82
CA SER A 259 26.84 -6.37 10.59
C SER A 259 26.38 -5.47 9.47
N ILE A 260 27.33 -5.18 8.56
CA ILE A 260 27.02 -4.62 7.24
C ILE A 260 27.39 -5.67 6.19
N ASP A 261 26.40 -6.11 5.45
CA ASP A 261 26.53 -7.23 4.52
C ASP A 261 26.82 -6.72 3.09
N LEU A 262 26.23 -5.58 2.72
CA LEU A 262 26.45 -4.90 1.46
C LEU A 262 26.64 -3.39 1.72
N HIS A 263 27.70 -2.78 1.14
CA HIS A 263 27.90 -1.35 1.16
C HIS A 263 28.41 -0.89 -0.19
N GLY A 264 27.65 0.00 -0.84
CA GLY A 264 27.81 0.37 -2.23
C GLY A 264 27.04 -0.56 -3.17
N ILE A 265 25.99 -0.02 -3.79
CA ILE A 265 25.14 -0.72 -4.74
C ILE A 265 25.32 -0.10 -6.12
N ALA A 266 25.37 -0.92 -7.15
CA ALA A 266 25.55 -0.50 -8.55
C ALA A 266 24.26 0.10 -9.12
N MET A 267 23.86 1.25 -8.59
CA MET A 267 22.71 2.04 -9.04
C MET A 267 23.03 3.53 -9.05
N ARG A 268 22.30 4.31 -9.84
CA ARG A 268 22.46 5.75 -9.99
C ARG A 268 21.09 6.45 -10.18
N PRO A 269 20.79 7.50 -9.35
CA PRO A 269 21.53 7.88 -8.14
C PRO A 269 21.34 6.87 -7.02
N GLY A 270 22.12 6.96 -5.94
CA GLY A 270 21.94 6.12 -4.76
C GLY A 270 23.07 5.12 -4.48
N GLY A 271 24.14 5.15 -5.25
CA GLY A 271 25.23 4.16 -5.22
C GLY A 271 26.00 4.00 -3.90
N SER A 272 25.75 4.83 -2.87
CA SER A 272 26.31 4.67 -1.52
C SER A 272 25.35 3.95 -0.55
N ALA A 273 24.23 3.42 -1.04
CA ALA A 273 23.32 2.64 -0.21
C ALA A 273 24.01 1.38 0.35
N GLY A 274 23.51 0.91 1.49
CA GLY A 274 24.02 -0.29 2.14
C GLY A 274 22.93 -1.08 2.84
N LEU A 275 23.21 -2.35 3.15
CA LEU A 275 22.31 -3.31 3.75
C LEU A 275 23.04 -4.08 4.86
N GLY A 276 22.40 -4.26 5.99
CA GLY A 276 22.94 -5.00 7.10
C GLY A 276 21.90 -5.23 8.19
N VAL A 277 22.35 -5.62 9.37
CA VAL A 277 21.48 -5.87 10.53
C VAL A 277 22.05 -5.23 11.78
N ALA A 278 21.17 -4.77 12.66
CA ALA A 278 21.47 -4.42 14.04
C ALA A 278 20.80 -5.47 14.94
N GLY A 279 21.59 -6.35 15.52
CA GLY A 279 21.06 -7.57 16.12
C GLY A 279 20.30 -8.42 15.07
N ALA A 280 18.98 -8.58 15.27
CA ALA A 280 18.11 -9.28 14.31
C ALA A 280 17.34 -8.33 13.36
N VAL A 281 17.40 -7.01 13.59
CA VAL A 281 16.62 -6.03 12.84
C VAL A 281 17.34 -5.65 11.56
N PRO A 282 16.72 -5.82 10.39
CA PRO A 282 17.28 -5.35 9.13
C PRO A 282 17.44 -3.82 9.11
N VAL A 283 18.58 -3.36 8.60
CA VAL A 283 18.91 -1.94 8.46
C VAL A 283 19.27 -1.64 7.01
N LEU A 284 18.61 -0.65 6.43
CA LEU A 284 18.94 -0.13 5.12
C LEU A 284 19.54 1.27 5.27
N LEU A 285 20.77 1.42 4.78
CA LEU A 285 21.49 2.69 4.71
C LEU A 285 21.15 3.37 3.39
N LEU A 286 20.61 4.58 3.46
CA LEU A 286 20.21 5.38 2.31
C LEU A 286 21.10 6.64 2.24
N PRO A 287 21.45 7.13 1.05
CA PRO A 287 22.15 8.39 0.90
C PRO A 287 21.43 9.56 1.56
N GLY A 288 22.16 10.60 1.97
CA GLY A 288 21.57 11.82 2.54
C GLY A 288 21.10 12.84 1.49
N GLU A 289 21.57 12.73 0.24
CA GLU A 289 21.05 13.55 -0.85
C GLU A 289 19.64 13.10 -1.21
N PRO A 290 18.65 14.00 -1.23
CA PRO A 290 17.24 13.63 -1.31
C PRO A 290 16.85 12.78 -2.52
N MET A 291 17.42 13.07 -3.72
CA MET A 291 17.13 12.26 -4.90
C MET A 291 17.78 10.89 -4.86
N ALA A 292 18.98 10.80 -4.30
CA ALA A 292 19.66 9.53 -4.11
C ALA A 292 18.94 8.69 -3.04
N ALA A 293 18.41 9.33 -1.99
CA ALA A 293 17.56 8.68 -1.00
C ALA A 293 16.27 8.15 -1.62
N LEU A 294 15.58 8.95 -2.45
CA LEU A 294 14.38 8.52 -3.18
C LEU A 294 14.66 7.31 -4.07
N ALA A 295 15.70 7.36 -4.89
CA ALA A 295 16.06 6.26 -5.78
C ALA A 295 16.44 4.99 -4.99
N ALA A 296 17.21 5.14 -3.92
CA ALA A 296 17.55 4.02 -3.03
C ALA A 296 16.34 3.45 -2.31
N TYR A 297 15.38 4.31 -1.94
CA TYR A 297 14.11 3.84 -1.41
C TYR A 297 13.32 3.05 -2.46
N GLU A 298 13.08 3.62 -3.63
CA GLU A 298 12.29 2.94 -4.68
C GLU A 298 12.88 1.59 -5.06
N LEU A 299 14.20 1.53 -5.24
CA LEU A 299 14.88 0.33 -5.75
C LEU A 299 15.22 -0.70 -4.66
N LEU A 300 15.35 -0.31 -3.39
CA LEU A 300 15.74 -1.19 -2.29
C LEU A 300 14.78 -1.13 -1.11
N ALA A 301 14.71 0.01 -0.41
CA ALA A 301 14.00 0.08 0.87
C ALA A 301 12.49 -0.16 0.74
N GLY A 302 11.87 0.31 -0.35
CA GLY A 302 10.46 0.04 -0.63
C GLY A 302 10.16 -1.44 -0.80
N ARG A 303 11.06 -2.21 -1.45
CA ARG A 303 10.96 -3.68 -1.52
C ARG A 303 10.97 -4.30 -0.11
N ALA A 304 11.87 -3.85 0.75
CA ALA A 304 11.98 -4.34 2.12
C ALA A 304 10.70 -4.04 2.92
N VAL A 305 10.18 -2.82 2.85
CA VAL A 305 8.93 -2.43 3.51
C VAL A 305 7.75 -3.24 2.99
N ARG A 306 7.60 -3.38 1.67
CA ARG A 306 6.51 -4.16 1.07
C ARG A 306 6.54 -5.62 1.50
N ARG A 307 7.71 -6.25 1.48
CA ARG A 307 7.87 -7.64 1.95
C ARG A 307 7.51 -7.78 3.42
N ALA A 308 8.01 -6.88 4.26
CA ALA A 308 7.66 -6.85 5.68
C ALA A 308 6.15 -6.61 5.91
N ALA A 309 5.48 -5.93 4.98
CA ALA A 309 4.03 -5.71 5.01
C ALA A 309 3.20 -6.83 4.35
N GLY A 310 3.84 -7.90 3.86
CA GLY A 310 3.16 -8.98 3.12
C GLY A 310 2.65 -8.57 1.75
N LEU A 311 3.29 -7.59 1.12
CA LEU A 311 2.96 -7.11 -0.22
C LEU A 311 3.89 -7.70 -1.29
N PRO A 312 3.48 -7.65 -2.58
CA PRO A 312 4.39 -7.93 -3.68
C PRO A 312 5.66 -7.10 -3.60
N ALA A 313 6.79 -7.75 -3.82
CA ALA A 313 8.11 -7.11 -3.75
C ALA A 313 8.37 -6.13 -4.90
N ASP A 314 7.65 -6.27 -6.01
CA ASP A 314 7.80 -5.45 -7.21
C ASP A 314 7.48 -3.98 -6.96
N LEU A 315 7.96 -3.11 -7.86
CA LEU A 315 7.68 -1.68 -7.79
C LEU A 315 6.17 -1.42 -7.82
N PRO A 316 5.63 -0.59 -6.91
CA PRO A 316 4.19 -0.38 -6.76
C PRO A 316 3.64 0.65 -7.76
N HIS A 317 4.31 0.82 -8.88
CA HIS A 317 4.01 1.83 -9.87
C HIS A 317 3.28 1.24 -11.08
N ALA A 318 2.24 1.90 -11.54
CA ALA A 318 1.67 1.60 -12.84
C ALA A 318 2.71 1.85 -13.96
N THR A 319 2.69 1.00 -14.97
CA THR A 319 3.62 1.14 -16.09
C THR A 319 2.92 1.58 -17.36
N VAL A 320 3.61 2.37 -18.18
CA VAL A 320 3.15 2.77 -19.51
C VAL A 320 4.28 2.60 -20.51
N ARG A 321 3.92 2.16 -21.73
CA ARG A 321 4.84 2.17 -22.87
C ARG A 321 4.90 3.59 -23.42
N ALA A 322 6.14 4.10 -23.58
CA ALA A 322 6.38 5.45 -24.09
C ALA A 322 7.60 5.45 -25.02
N VAL A 323 7.79 6.51 -25.79
CA VAL A 323 8.92 6.65 -26.72
C VAL A 323 9.78 7.83 -26.27
N THR A 324 11.09 7.65 -26.23
CA THR A 324 12.04 8.71 -25.86
C THR A 324 12.07 9.84 -26.90
N VAL A 325 12.05 11.12 -26.44
CA VAL A 325 12.20 12.30 -27.33
C VAL A 325 13.66 12.72 -27.50
N ARG A 326 14.55 12.19 -26.67
CA ARG A 326 16.00 12.35 -26.77
C ARG A 326 16.71 11.25 -26.02
N LYS A 327 18.00 11.05 -26.32
CA LYS A 327 18.81 10.02 -25.67
C LYS A 327 18.78 10.15 -24.14
N LEU A 328 18.48 9.05 -23.45
CA LEU A 328 18.72 8.88 -22.02
C LEU A 328 20.11 8.26 -21.84
N VAL A 329 21.06 9.03 -21.28
CA VAL A 329 22.48 8.60 -21.17
C VAL A 329 22.67 7.80 -19.88
N SER A 330 23.25 6.63 -19.96
CA SER A 330 23.59 5.77 -18.83
C SER A 330 25.08 5.40 -18.83
N GLU A 331 25.52 4.73 -17.77
CA GLU A 331 26.86 4.17 -17.62
C GLU A 331 26.79 2.67 -17.44
N ILE A 332 27.65 1.94 -18.18
CA ILE A 332 27.78 0.49 -18.00
C ILE A 332 28.22 0.17 -16.56
N GLY A 333 27.62 -0.87 -15.98
CA GLY A 333 27.92 -1.33 -14.63
C GLY A 333 27.02 -0.79 -13.54
N CYS A 334 26.09 0.14 -13.87
CA CYS A 334 25.11 0.69 -12.93
C CYS A 334 23.68 0.64 -13.50
N LEU A 335 22.69 0.31 -12.68
CA LEU A 335 21.29 0.55 -13.04
C LEU A 335 20.99 2.03 -12.84
N ASP A 336 20.48 2.70 -13.87
CA ASP A 336 20.12 4.12 -13.81
C ASP A 336 18.61 4.33 -13.69
N LEU A 337 18.21 5.17 -12.74
CA LEU A 337 16.86 5.67 -12.58
C LEU A 337 16.78 7.07 -13.20
N HIS A 338 16.20 7.16 -14.39
CA HIS A 338 15.95 8.41 -15.10
C HIS A 338 14.57 8.95 -14.83
N ARG A 339 14.47 10.13 -14.25
CA ARG A 339 13.22 10.85 -14.06
C ARG A 339 12.74 11.38 -15.41
N VAL A 340 11.49 11.13 -15.75
CA VAL A 340 10.92 11.53 -17.02
C VAL A 340 9.55 12.16 -16.85
N ARG A 341 9.15 12.97 -17.81
CA ARG A 341 7.81 13.50 -17.98
C ARG A 341 7.20 12.88 -19.23
N LEU A 342 5.98 12.39 -19.12
CA LEU A 342 5.18 11.91 -20.24
C LEU A 342 4.40 13.09 -20.83
N ASP A 343 4.44 13.25 -22.14
CA ASP A 343 3.58 14.19 -22.87
C ASP A 343 2.26 13.55 -23.33
N GLY A 344 1.38 14.36 -23.97
CA GLY A 344 0.09 13.90 -24.46
C GLY A 344 0.17 12.93 -25.64
N ASP A 345 1.32 12.82 -26.30
CA ASP A 345 1.55 11.96 -27.47
C ASP A 345 2.20 10.62 -27.09
N GLY A 346 2.32 10.31 -25.80
CA GLY A 346 2.96 9.07 -25.32
C GLY A 346 4.48 9.08 -25.40
N ARG A 347 5.09 10.27 -25.35
CA ARG A 347 6.55 10.43 -25.41
C ARG A 347 7.10 10.82 -24.06
N VAL A 348 8.32 10.35 -23.75
CA VAL A 348 9.00 10.67 -22.50
C VAL A 348 10.21 11.58 -22.75
N GLU A 349 10.25 12.62 -21.93
CA GLU A 349 11.36 13.57 -21.88
C GLU A 349 12.06 13.49 -20.53
N PRO A 350 13.42 13.40 -20.48
CA PRO A 350 14.13 13.42 -19.22
C PRO A 350 13.96 14.77 -18.50
N VAL A 351 13.61 14.72 -17.23
CA VAL A 351 13.50 15.89 -16.35
C VAL A 351 14.82 16.02 -15.59
N ALA A 352 15.82 16.58 -16.24
CA ALA A 352 17.09 16.95 -15.60
C ALA A 352 17.65 18.19 -16.27
N SER A 353 17.93 19.20 -15.49
CA SER A 353 18.75 20.32 -15.90
C SER A 353 19.84 20.55 -14.86
N PRO A 354 21.08 20.83 -15.27
CA PRO A 354 22.09 21.30 -14.35
C PRO A 354 21.56 22.50 -13.56
N GLY A 355 21.76 22.52 -12.24
CA GLY A 355 21.31 23.61 -11.38
C GLY A 355 19.88 23.48 -10.80
N TRP A 356 19.13 22.44 -11.14
CA TRP A 356 17.85 22.17 -10.47
C TRP A 356 18.06 21.30 -9.24
N PRO A 357 17.53 21.68 -8.06
CA PRO A 357 17.53 20.81 -6.91
C PRO A 357 16.89 19.47 -7.26
N GLY A 358 17.49 18.37 -6.83
CA GLY A 358 17.07 17.01 -7.18
C GLY A 358 15.58 16.75 -6.96
N LEU A 359 15.03 17.18 -5.81
CA LEU A 359 13.60 17.03 -5.48
C LEU A 359 12.68 17.89 -6.35
N ALA A 360 13.08 19.11 -6.76
CA ALA A 360 12.26 19.90 -7.68
C ALA A 360 12.10 19.22 -9.04
N ALA A 361 13.13 18.52 -9.50
CA ALA A 361 13.03 17.70 -10.71
C ALA A 361 12.14 16.46 -10.49
N ALA A 362 12.19 15.83 -9.30
CA ALA A 362 11.27 14.73 -8.97
C ALA A 362 9.81 15.19 -8.96
N ALA A 363 9.51 16.34 -8.37
CA ALA A 363 8.16 16.91 -8.33
C ALA A 363 7.58 17.27 -9.71
N ARG A 364 8.44 17.47 -10.72
CA ARG A 364 8.01 17.74 -12.11
C ARG A 364 8.01 16.50 -13.00
N ALA A 365 8.62 15.42 -12.54
CA ALA A 365 8.58 14.15 -13.25
C ALA A 365 7.22 13.48 -13.03
N GLY A 366 6.63 12.94 -14.09
CA GLY A 366 5.47 12.07 -13.99
C GLY A 366 5.84 10.62 -13.66
N GLY A 367 7.15 10.32 -13.59
CA GLY A 367 7.65 8.99 -13.29
C GLY A 367 9.12 8.81 -13.65
N PHE A 368 9.54 7.57 -13.80
CA PHE A 368 10.92 7.24 -14.13
C PHE A 368 11.03 6.07 -15.12
N VAL A 369 12.16 6.01 -15.79
CA VAL A 369 12.60 4.89 -16.64
C VAL A 369 13.84 4.28 -16.00
N LEU A 370 13.91 2.95 -15.97
CA LEU A 370 15.08 2.20 -15.52
C LEU A 370 15.90 1.77 -16.74
N ILE A 371 17.20 2.04 -16.70
CA ILE A 371 18.16 1.60 -17.71
C ILE A 371 19.09 0.60 -17.06
N GLY A 372 19.19 -0.59 -17.66
CA GLY A 372 19.97 -1.71 -17.13
C GLY A 372 21.47 -1.41 -17.12
N ALA A 373 22.18 -2.14 -16.26
CA ALA A 373 23.62 -1.98 -16.05
C ALA A 373 24.50 -2.41 -17.26
N ASP A 374 23.90 -3.03 -18.24
CA ASP A 374 24.52 -3.49 -19.50
C ASP A 374 24.39 -2.48 -20.66
N SER A 375 23.81 -1.29 -20.39
CA SER A 375 23.48 -0.30 -21.42
C SER A 375 24.14 1.06 -21.16
N GLU A 376 24.64 1.69 -22.22
CA GLU A 376 25.13 3.09 -22.21
C GLU A 376 23.97 4.11 -22.36
N GLY A 377 22.74 3.65 -22.29
CA GLY A 377 21.55 4.47 -22.41
C GLY A 377 20.56 4.02 -23.48
N VAL A 378 19.52 4.81 -23.64
CA VAL A 378 18.47 4.57 -24.65
C VAL A 378 18.49 5.71 -25.66
N PRO A 379 18.64 5.43 -26.98
CA PRO A 379 18.56 6.46 -28.02
C PRO A 379 17.19 7.17 -28.07
N ASP A 380 17.10 8.27 -28.77
CA ASP A 380 15.82 8.90 -29.15
C ASP A 380 14.99 7.99 -30.05
N GLY A 381 13.68 8.16 -30.00
CA GLY A 381 12.75 7.37 -30.79
C GLY A 381 12.58 5.91 -30.37
N VAL A 382 13.20 5.47 -29.29
CA VAL A 382 13.16 4.07 -28.83
C VAL A 382 12.06 3.88 -27.78
N PRO A 383 11.25 2.79 -27.87
CA PRO A 383 10.27 2.45 -26.85
C PRO A 383 10.91 2.11 -25.49
N VAL A 384 10.33 2.64 -24.43
CA VAL A 384 10.72 2.39 -23.03
C VAL A 384 9.50 2.08 -22.17
N THR A 385 9.73 1.42 -21.04
CA THR A 385 8.74 1.28 -19.98
C THR A 385 8.94 2.39 -18.96
N MET A 386 7.95 3.25 -18.79
CA MET A 386 7.91 4.27 -17.75
C MET A 386 7.10 3.76 -16.54
N TYR A 387 7.65 3.91 -15.36
CA TYR A 387 6.99 3.71 -14.09
C TYR A 387 6.41 5.05 -13.64
N ARG A 388 5.10 5.12 -13.43
CA ARG A 388 4.38 6.36 -13.08
C ARG A 388 4.38 6.59 -11.57
N PHE A 389 4.53 7.85 -11.14
CA PHE A 389 4.42 8.22 -9.73
C PHE A 389 2.96 8.35 -9.25
N ASP A 390 1.99 8.45 -10.14
CA ASP A 390 0.54 8.64 -9.95
C ASP A 390 -0.32 7.56 -10.65
#